data_d7f6f7d5de04dd91b26195996cab12e5
#
_entry.id   d7f6f7d5de04dd91b26195996cab12e5
#
_cell.length_a   1.000
_cell.length_b   1.000
_cell.length_c   1.000
_cell.angle_alpha   90.00
_cell.angle_beta   90.00
_cell.angle_gamma   90.00
#
_symmetry.space_group_name_H-M   'P 1'
#
loop_
_entity.id
_entity.type
_entity.pdbx_description
1 polymer ?
#
loop_
_entity_poly.entity_id
_entity_poly.type
_entity_poly.pdbx_seq_one_letter_code
_entity_poly.pdbx_strand_id
1 'polypeptide(L)'
;MKEIEYRASALLDRLGEPVRFQILRLLQHGPKNVSELARFTKRHPTTVSEHLAILRDLHVVRYRNRGRFTFYELKLKRTSQIMDLAVRCAKEIVSSSAS
;
A
#
# COMPACT_ATOMS: atom_id res chain seq x y z
N MET A 1 24.12 3.17 -10.10
CA MET A 1 22.72 2.71 -10.31
C MET A 1 22.05 3.65 -11.29
N LYS A 2 21.34 3.13 -12.27
CA LYS A 2 20.56 3.93 -13.20
C LYS A 2 19.44 4.63 -12.46
N GLU A 3 19.03 5.79 -12.96
CA GLU A 3 17.99 6.57 -12.29
C GLU A 3 16.68 5.77 -12.10
N ILE A 4 16.27 5.01 -13.12
CA ILE A 4 15.03 4.23 -12.99
C ILE A 4 15.15 3.14 -11.93
N GLU A 5 16.31 2.52 -11.78
CA GLU A 5 16.55 1.53 -10.74
C GLU A 5 16.54 2.17 -9.35
N TYR A 6 17.12 3.38 -9.25
CA TYR A 6 17.08 4.13 -8.00
C TYR A 6 15.63 4.47 -7.62
N ARG A 7 14.83 4.93 -8.58
CA ARG A 7 13.41 5.22 -8.34
C ARG A 7 12.63 3.97 -7.94
N ALA A 8 12.96 2.83 -8.55
CA ALA A 8 12.34 1.56 -8.19
C ALA A 8 12.67 1.17 -6.75
N SER A 9 13.93 1.33 -6.33
CA SER A 9 14.34 1.02 -4.97
C SER A 9 13.65 1.96 -3.95
N ALA A 10 13.55 3.23 -4.29
CA ALA A 10 12.83 4.20 -3.45
C ALA A 10 11.35 3.86 -3.33
N LEU A 11 10.74 3.42 -4.42
CA LEU A 11 9.35 2.98 -4.42
C LEU A 11 9.16 1.79 -3.46
N LEU A 12 10.00 0.77 -3.57
CA LEU A 12 9.91 -0.41 -2.70
C LEU A 12 10.09 -0.04 -1.23
N ASP A 13 10.99 0.88 -0.94
CA ASP A 13 11.19 1.39 0.42
C ASP A 13 9.91 2.01 0.98
N ARG A 14 9.23 2.83 0.17
CA ARG A 14 7.99 3.49 0.60
C ARG A 14 6.84 2.50 0.75
N LEU A 15 6.74 1.53 -0.15
CA LEU A 15 5.69 0.50 -0.06
C LEU A 15 5.92 -0.46 1.10
N GLY A 16 7.17 -0.62 1.51
CA GLY A 16 7.56 -1.58 2.55
C GLY A 16 7.34 -1.10 3.98
N GLU A 17 6.96 0.16 4.20
CA GLU A 17 6.61 0.60 5.54
C GLU A 17 5.37 -0.15 6.00
N PRO A 18 5.35 -0.73 7.24
CA PRO A 18 4.29 -1.66 7.64
C PRO A 18 2.86 -1.13 7.53
N VAL A 19 2.61 0.12 7.90
CA VAL A 19 1.25 0.67 7.82
C VAL A 19 0.85 0.87 6.37
N ARG A 20 1.74 1.41 5.54
CA ARG A 20 1.46 1.60 4.12
C ARG A 20 1.26 0.27 3.41
N PHE A 21 2.10 -0.73 3.75
CA PHE A 21 1.94 -2.08 3.20
C PHE A 21 0.55 -2.63 3.53
N GLN A 22 0.12 -2.50 4.77
CA GLN A 22 -1.19 -2.98 5.20
C GLN A 22 -2.33 -2.24 4.48
N ILE A 23 -2.22 -0.92 4.33
CA ILE A 23 -3.20 -0.13 3.57
C ILE A 23 -3.32 -0.65 2.15
N LEU A 24 -2.18 -0.87 1.48
CA LEU A 24 -2.18 -1.36 0.09
C LEU A 24 -2.80 -2.75 -0.01
N ARG A 25 -2.53 -3.64 0.95
CA ARG A 25 -3.16 -4.96 0.98
C ARG A 25 -4.68 -4.85 1.09
N LEU A 26 -5.16 -3.92 1.91
CA LEU A 26 -6.61 -3.69 2.04
C LEU A 26 -7.20 -3.14 0.75
N LEU A 27 -6.50 -2.22 0.07
CA LEU A 27 -6.97 -1.64 -1.18
C LEU A 27 -6.97 -2.65 -2.34
N GLN A 28 -6.24 -3.76 -2.22
CA GLN A 28 -6.33 -4.84 -3.22
C GLN A 28 -7.74 -5.43 -3.29
N HIS A 29 -8.52 -5.30 -2.22
CA HIS A 29 -9.89 -5.80 -2.15
C HIS A 29 -10.95 -4.78 -2.58
N GLY A 30 -10.52 -3.62 -3.04
CA GLY A 30 -11.41 -2.58 -3.53
C GLY A 30 -11.23 -1.26 -2.81
N PRO A 31 -11.93 -0.20 -3.28
CA PRO A 31 -11.82 1.12 -2.68
C PRO A 31 -12.28 1.13 -1.23
N LYS A 32 -11.63 1.98 -0.42
CA LYS A 32 -11.97 2.16 1.00
C LYS A 32 -11.79 3.61 1.39
N ASN A 33 -12.60 4.05 2.36
CA ASN A 33 -12.45 5.37 2.93
C ASN A 33 -11.48 5.34 4.13
N VAL A 34 -11.11 6.51 4.64
CA VAL A 34 -10.14 6.61 5.74
C VAL A 34 -10.64 5.91 6.99
N SER A 35 -11.94 6.02 7.31
CA SER A 35 -12.52 5.37 8.49
C SER A 35 -12.36 3.86 8.44
N GLU A 36 -12.64 3.27 7.28
CA GLU A 36 -12.48 1.83 7.09
C GLU A 36 -11.01 1.40 7.24
N LEU A 37 -10.10 2.15 6.60
CA LEU A 37 -8.68 1.85 6.69
C LEU A 37 -8.16 2.01 8.13
N ALA A 38 -8.61 3.03 8.84
CA ALA A 38 -8.24 3.25 10.24
C ALA A 38 -8.70 2.08 11.12
N ARG A 39 -9.93 1.61 10.90
CA ARG A 39 -10.47 0.48 11.65
C ARG A 39 -9.69 -0.80 11.41
N PHE A 40 -9.42 -1.13 10.14
CA PHE A 40 -8.71 -2.37 9.81
C PHE A 40 -7.24 -2.34 10.20
N THR A 41 -6.59 -1.18 10.12
CA THR A 41 -5.18 -1.06 10.51
C THR A 41 -5.00 -0.83 12.00
N LYS A 42 -6.06 -0.51 12.71
CA LYS A 42 -6.05 -0.12 14.13
C LYS A 42 -5.14 1.09 14.36
N ARG A 43 -5.14 2.01 13.40
CA ARG A 43 -4.39 3.26 13.48
C ARG A 43 -5.35 4.44 13.49
N HIS A 44 -4.88 5.55 14.05
CA HIS A 44 -5.66 6.78 14.07
C HIS A 44 -5.92 7.27 12.64
N PRO A 45 -7.12 7.82 12.34
CA PRO A 45 -7.41 8.34 11.00
C PRO A 45 -6.40 9.36 10.49
N THR A 46 -5.85 10.20 11.36
CA THR A 46 -4.81 11.17 10.97
C THR A 46 -3.56 10.45 10.47
N THR A 47 -3.13 9.39 11.14
CA THR A 47 -1.99 8.59 10.73
C THR A 47 -2.23 7.94 9.36
N VAL A 48 -3.43 7.37 9.17
CA VAL A 48 -3.83 6.78 7.89
C VAL A 48 -3.80 7.83 6.79
N SER A 49 -4.34 9.01 7.04
CA SER A 49 -4.36 10.10 6.06
C SER A 49 -2.94 10.53 5.66
N GLU A 50 -2.02 10.58 6.62
CA GLU A 50 -0.61 10.91 6.35
C GLU A 50 0.04 9.87 5.42
N HIS A 51 -0.19 8.59 5.69
CA HIS A 51 0.33 7.52 4.84
C HIS A 51 -0.31 7.53 3.45
N LEU A 52 -1.60 7.80 3.36
CA LEU A 52 -2.29 7.92 2.08
C LEU A 52 -1.74 9.09 1.26
N ALA A 53 -1.38 10.20 1.90
CA ALA A 53 -0.78 11.33 1.20
C ALA A 53 0.56 10.94 0.56
N ILE A 54 1.38 10.18 1.27
CA ILE A 54 2.65 9.67 0.73
C ILE A 54 2.40 8.76 -0.47
N LEU A 55 1.46 7.84 -0.35
CA LEU A 55 1.11 6.91 -1.44
C LEU A 55 0.53 7.65 -2.65
N ARG A 56 -0.23 8.71 -2.41
CA ARG A 56 -0.78 9.53 -3.49
C ARG A 56 0.34 10.31 -4.21
N ASP A 57 1.29 10.85 -3.47
CA ASP A 57 2.43 11.55 -4.06
C ASP A 57 3.29 10.62 -4.91
N LEU A 58 3.32 9.33 -4.60
CA LEU A 58 3.99 8.30 -5.39
C LEU A 58 3.15 7.83 -6.60
N HIS A 59 1.94 8.36 -6.76
CA HIS A 59 0.99 7.94 -7.80
C HIS A 59 0.57 6.46 -7.69
N VAL A 60 0.69 5.89 -6.50
CA VAL A 60 0.30 4.49 -6.25
C VAL A 60 -1.20 4.38 -5.97
N VAL A 61 -1.75 5.38 -5.28
CA VAL A 61 -3.18 5.46 -4.99
C VAL A 61 -3.76 6.75 -5.51
N ARG A 62 -5.07 6.76 -5.70
CA ARG A 62 -5.85 7.96 -6.02
C ARG A 62 -7.10 7.95 -5.17
N TYR A 63 -7.78 9.08 -5.09
CA TYR A 63 -9.06 9.15 -4.41
C TYR A 63 -10.16 9.56 -5.37
N ARG A 64 -11.38 9.18 -5.04
CA ARG A 64 -12.60 9.59 -5.73
C ARG A 64 -13.65 9.97 -4.70
N ASN A 65 -14.37 11.05 -4.97
CA ASN A 65 -15.49 11.46 -4.12
C ASN A 65 -16.78 10.80 -4.63
N ARG A 66 -17.55 10.25 -3.67
CA ARG A 66 -18.89 9.74 -3.93
C ARG A 66 -19.82 10.35 -2.89
N GLY A 67 -20.58 11.35 -3.31
CA GLY A 67 -21.38 12.15 -2.39
C GLY A 67 -20.45 12.86 -1.39
N ARG A 68 -20.65 12.62 -0.11
CA ARG A 68 -19.83 13.21 0.95
C ARG A 68 -18.65 12.32 1.38
N PHE A 69 -18.48 11.15 0.75
CA PHE A 69 -17.43 10.23 1.12
C PHE A 69 -16.29 10.29 0.10
N THR A 70 -15.06 10.15 0.61
CA THR A 70 -13.85 10.05 -0.22
C THR A 70 -13.31 8.64 -0.11
N PHE A 71 -13.18 7.96 -1.25
CA PHE A 71 -12.67 6.60 -1.31
C PHE A 71 -11.30 6.60 -1.98
N TYR A 72 -10.37 5.84 -1.41
CA TYR A 72 -9.05 5.62 -1.97
C TYR A 72 -9.01 4.28 -2.69
N GLU A 73 -8.27 4.22 -3.78
CA GLU A 73 -8.12 2.99 -4.57
C GLU A 73 -6.73 2.94 -5.18
N LEU A 74 -6.30 1.74 -5.59
CA LEU A 74 -5.03 1.59 -6.29
C LEU A 74 -5.11 2.26 -7.65
N LYS A 75 -4.15 3.14 -7.94
CA LYS A 75 -4.04 3.80 -9.24
C LYS A 75 -3.20 2.95 -10.19
N LEU A 76 -2.07 2.42 -9.69
CA LEU A 76 -1.19 1.55 -10.44
C LEU A 76 -1.55 0.09 -10.14
N LYS A 77 -2.20 -0.56 -11.08
CA LYS A 77 -2.64 -1.95 -10.90
C LYS A 77 -1.49 -2.91 -10.67
N ARG A 78 -0.30 -2.63 -11.22
CA ARG A 78 0.89 -3.45 -11.01
C ARG A 78 1.35 -3.44 -9.55
N THR A 79 0.94 -2.46 -8.76
CA THR A 79 1.22 -2.45 -7.33
C THR A 79 0.69 -3.70 -6.65
N SER A 80 -0.49 -4.16 -7.07
CA SER A 80 -1.08 -5.40 -6.54
C SER A 80 -0.16 -6.60 -6.79
N GLN A 81 0.46 -6.68 -7.97
CA GLN A 81 1.40 -7.74 -8.30
C GLN A 81 2.64 -7.69 -7.40
N ILE A 82 3.16 -6.50 -7.15
CA ILE A 82 4.31 -6.30 -6.25
C ILE A 82 3.97 -6.82 -4.85
N MET A 83 2.80 -6.43 -4.34
CA MET A 83 2.37 -6.83 -3.00
C MET A 83 2.23 -8.35 -2.90
N ASP A 84 1.60 -8.98 -3.89
CA ASP A 84 1.41 -10.43 -3.91
C ASP A 84 2.73 -11.17 -3.98
N LEU A 85 3.67 -10.70 -4.82
CA LEU A 85 4.99 -11.30 -4.94
C LEU A 85 5.80 -11.15 -3.65
N ALA A 86 5.72 -10.00 -3.00
CA ALA A 86 6.40 -9.78 -1.72
C ALA A 86 5.90 -10.75 -0.66
N VAL A 87 4.59 -10.95 -0.58
CA VAL A 87 3.99 -11.91 0.37
C VAL A 87 4.45 -13.33 0.04
N ARG A 88 4.44 -13.68 -1.24
CA ARG A 88 4.89 -15.00 -1.68
C ARG A 88 6.35 -15.25 -1.33
N CYS A 89 7.22 -14.28 -1.58
CA CYS A 89 8.64 -14.37 -1.21
C CYS A 89 8.80 -14.55 0.30
N ALA A 90 8.06 -13.79 1.09
CA ALA A 90 8.12 -13.91 2.54
C ALA A 90 7.72 -15.30 3.02
N LYS A 91 6.67 -15.88 2.43
CA LYS A 91 6.24 -17.24 2.73
C LYS A 91 7.32 -18.26 2.41
N GLU A 92 7.98 -18.13 1.27
CA GLU A 92 9.07 -19.01 0.88
C GLU A 92 10.25 -18.93 1.85
N ILE A 93 10.60 -17.71 2.28
CA ILE A 93 11.68 -17.49 3.25
C ILE A 93 11.36 -18.17 4.58
N VAL A 94 10.15 -18.00 5.07
CA VAL A 94 9.69 -18.60 6.33
C VAL A 94 9.72 -20.12 6.23
N SER A 95 9.23 -20.70 5.14
CA SER A 95 9.24 -22.14 4.91
C SER A 95 10.66 -22.69 4.88
N SER A 96 11.59 -22.01 4.21
CA SER A 96 13.00 -22.41 4.17
C SER A 96 13.65 -22.38 5.55
N SER A 97 13.33 -21.35 6.34
CA SER A 97 13.87 -21.19 7.69
C SER A 97 13.33 -22.26 8.65
N ALA A 98 12.11 -22.75 8.42
CA ALA A 98 11.46 -23.74 9.27
C ALA A 98 11.96 -25.16 9.03
N SER A 99 12.62 -25.39 7.91
CA SER A 99 13.17 -26.72 7.58
C SER A 99 14.63 -26.93 8.09
#